data_9d7b0e4c1cb0e2af5326ea6a9324d4c8
#
_entry.id   9d7b0e4c1cb0e2af5326ea6a9324d4c8
#
_cell.length_a   1.000
_cell.length_b   1.000
_cell.length_c   1.000
_cell.angle_alpha   90.00
_cell.angle_beta   90.00
_cell.angle_gamma   90.00
#
_symmetry.space_group_name_H-M   'P 1'
#
loop_
_entity.id
_entity.type
_entity.pdbx_description
1 polymer ?
#
loop_
_entity_poly.entity_id
_entity_poly.type
_entity_poly.pdbx_seq_one_letter_code
_entity_poly.pdbx_strand_id
1 'polypeptide(L)'
;MYSICAWDEGNLVEQNKFNMLGIVQIRLRTQRYVNKEMEQARRVARIYLISFAYGVDKVFWYNFRSYEKDPYYTEDNFGIVHSDLTPKPAYYAYKTMTTLCPSGSTRPVLEVSGDIYKAHWTRPDGKVIWAVWNPKGDIDLRQLSYIGSPTFYDFMGNKLKNVHKGKYNITSGVLYVVGCKDLRAH
;
A
#
# COMPACT_ATOMS: atom_id res chain seq x y z
N MET A 1 -1.25 -6.02 21.69
CA MET A 1 -1.33 -4.74 20.98
C MET A 1 -0.06 -4.61 20.17
N TYR A 2 -0.15 -4.70 18.85
CA TYR A 2 1.02 -4.75 17.98
C TYR A 2 1.16 -3.41 17.27
N SER A 3 2.33 -2.80 17.39
CA SER A 3 2.68 -1.58 16.65
C SER A 3 3.67 -1.95 15.56
N ILE A 4 3.36 -1.66 14.31
CA ILE A 4 4.25 -1.88 13.17
C ILE A 4 4.64 -0.52 12.61
N CYS A 5 5.92 -0.20 12.69
CA CYS A 5 6.54 0.87 11.91
C CYS A 5 7.34 0.20 10.79
N ALA A 6 6.71 -0.05 9.64
CA ALA A 6 7.31 -0.84 8.57
C ALA A 6 7.91 0.04 7.48
N TRP A 7 9.18 -0.22 7.09
CA TRP A 7 9.87 0.60 6.10
C TRP A 7 10.79 -0.12 5.12
N ASP A 8 10.86 -1.43 5.09
CA ASP A 8 11.62 -2.14 4.05
C ASP A 8 10.91 -3.40 3.61
N GLU A 9 10.43 -3.41 2.37
CA GLU A 9 9.70 -4.53 1.79
C GLU A 9 10.63 -5.65 1.30
N GLY A 10 11.91 -5.35 1.05
CA GLY A 10 12.88 -6.33 0.58
C GLY A 10 13.12 -7.47 1.59
N ASN A 11 12.79 -7.25 2.85
CA ASN A 11 13.01 -8.22 3.93
C ASN A 11 11.73 -8.81 4.53
N LEU A 12 10.53 -8.30 4.20
CA LEU A 12 9.27 -8.81 4.78
C LEU A 12 8.94 -10.23 4.34
N VAL A 13 9.39 -10.64 3.16
CA VAL A 13 9.14 -11.99 2.65
C VAL A 13 10.17 -13.00 3.19
N GLU A 14 11.39 -12.57 3.49
CA GLU A 14 12.46 -13.44 4.03
C GLU A 14 12.46 -13.56 5.55
N GLN A 15 11.91 -12.59 6.27
CA GLN A 15 11.81 -12.64 7.73
C GLN A 15 10.49 -13.26 8.22
N ASN A 16 10.23 -14.50 7.85
CA ASN A 16 9.22 -15.37 8.48
C ASN A 16 9.49 -15.68 9.98
N LYS A 17 10.25 -14.84 10.66
CA LYS A 17 10.45 -14.88 12.10
C LYS A 17 9.74 -13.70 12.74
N PHE A 18 8.41 -13.77 12.78
CA PHE A 18 7.65 -13.01 13.76
C PHE A 18 8.08 -13.46 15.14
N ASN A 19 8.92 -12.68 15.81
CA ASN A 19 9.11 -12.86 17.24
C ASN A 19 7.76 -12.74 17.92
N MET A 20 7.45 -13.60 18.90
CA MET A 20 6.19 -13.66 19.66
C MET A 20 5.77 -12.34 20.33
N LEU A 21 6.55 -11.29 20.24
CA LEU A 21 6.23 -9.97 20.78
C LEU A 21 5.62 -9.00 19.74
N GLY A 22 5.51 -9.41 18.48
CA GLY A 22 4.72 -8.68 17.47
C GLY A 22 5.13 -7.24 17.20
N ILE A 23 6.33 -6.83 17.56
CA ILE A 23 6.87 -5.51 17.27
C ILE A 23 7.87 -5.68 16.13
N VAL A 24 7.47 -5.29 14.93
CA VAL A 24 8.39 -5.16 13.81
C VAL A 24 8.90 -3.72 13.81
N GLN A 25 10.11 -3.53 14.29
CA GLN A 25 10.80 -2.26 14.21
C GLN A 25 11.64 -2.26 12.93
N ILE A 26 11.18 -1.58 11.90
CA ILE A 26 11.93 -1.44 10.65
C ILE A 26 12.65 -0.10 10.67
N ARG A 27 13.96 -0.16 10.79
CA ARG A 27 14.84 1.02 10.75
C ARG A 27 15.16 1.39 9.31
N LEU A 28 14.79 2.62 8.91
CA LEU A 28 15.29 3.22 7.69
C LEU A 28 16.71 3.73 7.87
N ARG A 29 17.57 3.43 6.90
CA ARG A 29 18.80 4.18 6.71
C ARG A 29 18.50 5.50 6.00
N THR A 30 18.97 6.56 6.61
CA THR A 30 18.83 7.96 6.24
C THR A 30 19.18 8.27 4.78
N GLN A 31 18.22 8.72 4.01
CA GLN A 31 18.42 9.55 2.82
C GLN A 31 17.35 10.63 2.80
N ARG A 32 17.73 11.84 2.37
CA ARG A 32 16.92 13.07 2.29
C ARG A 32 15.40 12.86 2.17
N TYR A 33 14.64 13.20 3.21
CA TYR A 33 13.20 12.96 3.29
C TYR A 33 12.36 13.90 2.40
N VAL A 34 12.85 15.10 2.14
CA VAL A 34 12.12 16.15 1.39
C VAL A 34 11.66 15.70 -0.01
N ASN A 35 12.30 14.69 -0.61
CA ASN A 35 11.93 14.18 -1.93
C ASN A 35 11.26 12.79 -1.88
N LYS A 36 10.83 12.31 -0.70
CA LYS A 36 10.36 10.93 -0.53
C LYS A 36 8.88 10.79 -0.12
N GLU A 37 8.10 11.85 -0.12
CA GLU A 37 6.68 11.76 0.25
C GLU A 37 5.88 10.83 -0.67
N MET A 38 6.20 10.83 -1.96
CA MET A 38 5.58 9.90 -2.90
C MET A 38 5.99 8.45 -2.61
N GLU A 39 7.21 8.22 -2.15
CA GLU A 39 7.66 6.88 -1.75
C GLU A 39 6.97 6.44 -0.45
N GLN A 40 6.82 7.34 0.52
CA GLN A 40 6.01 7.10 1.71
C GLN A 40 4.57 6.71 1.31
N ALA A 41 3.97 7.46 0.39
CA ALA A 41 2.62 7.20 -0.10
C ALA A 41 2.47 5.84 -0.80
N ARG A 42 3.47 5.44 -1.60
CA ARG A 42 3.48 4.13 -2.24
C ARG A 42 3.55 2.99 -1.25
N ARG A 43 4.27 3.18 -0.13
CA ARG A 43 4.51 2.14 0.88
C ARG A 43 3.37 1.99 1.88
N VAL A 44 2.71 3.08 2.28
CA VAL A 44 1.73 3.04 3.37
C VAL A 44 0.63 1.99 3.12
N ALA A 45 0.03 1.96 1.94
CA ALA A 45 -1.03 1.00 1.63
C ALA A 45 -0.52 -0.45 1.61
N ARG A 46 0.68 -0.67 1.05
CA ARG A 46 1.31 -2.00 0.98
C ARG A 46 1.54 -2.58 2.36
N ILE A 47 2.06 -1.77 3.29
CA ILE A 47 2.32 -2.16 4.68
C ILE A 47 1.06 -2.67 5.35
N TYR A 48 -0.04 -1.92 5.25
CA TYR A 48 -1.31 -2.32 5.85
C TYR A 48 -1.86 -3.60 5.21
N LEU A 49 -1.89 -3.69 3.87
CA LEU A 49 -2.43 -4.84 3.16
C LEU A 49 -1.64 -6.12 3.46
N ILE A 50 -0.31 -6.04 3.47
CA ILE A 50 0.55 -7.17 3.83
C ILE A 50 0.32 -7.57 5.29
N SER A 51 0.31 -6.62 6.21
CA SER A 51 0.08 -6.90 7.63
C SER A 51 -1.25 -7.60 7.86
N PHE A 52 -2.32 -7.13 7.25
CA PHE A 52 -3.65 -7.75 7.35
C PHE A 52 -3.67 -9.15 6.73
N ALA A 53 -3.02 -9.35 5.58
CA ALA A 53 -2.92 -10.67 4.96
C ALA A 53 -2.23 -11.69 5.86
N TYR A 54 -1.22 -11.27 6.62
CA TYR A 54 -0.52 -12.11 7.61
C TYR A 54 -1.23 -12.20 8.98
N GLY A 55 -2.43 -11.67 9.11
CA GLY A 55 -3.25 -11.83 10.32
C GLY A 55 -2.98 -10.83 11.43
N VAL A 56 -2.37 -9.70 11.12
CA VAL A 56 -2.27 -8.59 12.07
C VAL A 56 -3.63 -7.90 12.17
N ASP A 57 -4.20 -7.86 13.35
CA ASP A 57 -5.54 -7.31 13.57
C ASP A 57 -5.55 -5.77 13.56
N LYS A 58 -4.46 -5.14 14.00
CA LYS A 58 -4.34 -3.67 14.11
C LYS A 58 -2.96 -3.22 13.73
N VAL A 59 -2.90 -2.22 12.85
CA VAL A 59 -1.68 -1.55 12.44
C VAL A 59 -1.78 -0.09 12.83
N PHE A 60 -0.77 0.41 13.55
CA PHE A 60 -0.69 1.81 13.96
C PHE A 60 0.43 2.47 13.19
N TRP A 61 0.10 3.52 12.44
CA TRP A 61 1.09 4.36 11.78
C TRP A 61 1.62 5.41 12.75
N TYR A 62 2.90 5.45 12.96
CA TYR A 62 3.57 6.52 13.67
C TYR A 62 4.27 7.42 12.65
N ASN A 63 3.83 8.68 12.46
CA ASN A 63 2.74 9.28 13.21
C ASN A 63 1.72 9.98 12.26
N PHE A 64 0.71 10.60 12.82
CA PHE A 64 -0.28 11.32 12.01
C PHE A 64 0.30 12.61 11.44
N ARG A 65 0.95 13.43 12.28
CA ARG A 65 1.46 14.76 11.95
C ARG A 65 2.98 14.78 12.01
N SER A 66 3.64 15.29 10.97
CA SER A 66 5.08 15.54 10.97
C SER A 66 5.45 16.73 11.84
N TYR A 67 6.64 16.71 12.42
CA TYR A 67 7.20 17.87 13.13
C TYR A 67 7.93 18.82 12.19
N GLU A 68 8.64 18.28 11.18
CA GLU A 68 9.35 18.99 10.10
C GLU A 68 10.36 20.03 10.58
N LYS A 69 10.93 19.84 11.78
CA LYS A 69 11.98 20.70 12.32
C LYS A 69 13.30 20.48 11.59
N ASP A 70 13.62 19.23 11.30
CA ASP A 70 14.78 18.84 10.52
C ASP A 70 14.36 17.93 9.36
N PRO A 71 14.54 18.39 8.09
CA PRO A 71 14.18 17.60 6.91
C PRO A 71 15.04 16.34 6.73
N TYR A 72 16.14 16.22 7.47
CA TYR A 72 17.02 15.06 7.43
C TYR A 72 16.77 14.10 8.60
N TYR A 73 16.08 14.54 9.65
CA TYR A 73 15.74 13.68 10.77
C TYR A 73 14.45 12.90 10.48
N THR A 74 14.60 11.59 10.43
CA THR A 74 13.54 10.68 10.00
C THR A 74 12.26 10.82 10.81
N GLU A 75 12.37 10.92 12.14
CA GLU A 75 11.22 10.97 13.04
C GLU A 75 10.39 12.25 12.90
N ASP A 76 11.02 13.34 12.48
CA ASP A 76 10.33 14.61 12.21
C ASP A 76 9.40 14.52 11.00
N ASN A 77 9.59 13.49 10.14
CA ASN A 77 8.96 13.40 8.83
C ASN A 77 8.03 12.19 8.64
N PHE A 78 7.77 11.40 9.68
CA PHE A 78 6.91 10.20 9.60
C PHE A 78 5.42 10.48 9.37
N GLY A 79 4.95 11.70 9.64
CA GLY A 79 3.55 12.06 9.53
C GLY A 79 2.97 11.83 8.13
N ILE A 80 1.70 11.48 8.07
CA ILE A 80 0.93 11.44 6.83
C ILE A 80 0.35 12.81 6.46
N VAL A 81 0.42 13.77 7.37
CA VAL A 81 0.16 15.20 7.12
C VAL A 81 1.37 16.03 7.53
N HIS A 82 1.50 17.21 6.98
CA HIS A 82 2.52 18.19 7.32
C HIS A 82 2.36 18.78 8.73
N SER A 83 3.31 19.56 9.17
CA SER A 83 3.27 20.23 10.47
C SER A 83 2.13 21.27 10.58
N ASP A 84 1.68 21.82 9.47
CA ASP A 84 0.53 22.72 9.34
C ASP A 84 -0.81 21.98 9.11
N LEU A 85 -0.82 20.64 9.19
CA LEU A 85 -1.94 19.74 8.93
C LEU A 85 -2.37 19.63 7.47
N THR A 86 -1.64 20.21 6.52
CA THR A 86 -1.91 19.96 5.09
C THR A 86 -1.60 18.50 4.74
N PRO A 87 -2.45 17.83 3.94
CA PRO A 87 -2.28 16.43 3.62
C PRO A 87 -1.05 16.17 2.74
N LYS A 88 -0.22 15.20 3.12
CA LYS A 88 0.82 14.63 2.26
C LYS A 88 0.21 13.62 1.28
N PRO A 89 0.92 13.22 0.21
CA PRO A 89 0.51 12.11 -0.64
C PRO A 89 0.16 10.82 0.13
N ALA A 90 0.86 10.54 1.23
CA ALA A 90 0.61 9.40 2.10
C ALA A 90 -0.78 9.43 2.76
N TYR A 91 -1.33 10.61 3.07
CA TYR A 91 -2.69 10.74 3.56
C TYR A 91 -3.72 10.22 2.55
N TYR A 92 -3.57 10.60 1.29
CA TYR A 92 -4.48 10.15 0.24
C TYR A 92 -4.35 8.65 -0.02
N ALA A 93 -3.13 8.11 0.00
CA ALA A 93 -2.90 6.67 -0.12
C ALA A 93 -3.54 5.89 1.03
N TYR A 94 -3.38 6.37 2.27
CA TYR A 94 -4.02 5.80 3.45
C TYR A 94 -5.55 5.87 3.35
N LYS A 95 -6.10 7.04 3.00
CA LYS A 95 -7.54 7.24 2.81
C LYS A 95 -8.11 6.31 1.75
N THR A 96 -7.42 6.15 0.62
CA THR A 96 -7.85 5.24 -0.45
C THR A 96 -7.88 3.80 0.03
N MET A 97 -6.81 3.35 0.69
CA MET A 97 -6.73 2.00 1.24
C MET A 97 -7.86 1.73 2.23
N THR A 98 -8.10 2.62 3.19
CA THR A 98 -9.17 2.43 4.19
C THR A 98 -10.57 2.52 3.58
N THR A 99 -10.75 3.29 2.50
CA THR A 99 -12.02 3.34 1.76
C THR A 99 -12.28 2.04 1.01
N LEU A 100 -11.25 1.42 0.42
CA LEU A 100 -11.39 0.19 -0.36
C LEU A 100 -11.30 -1.07 0.50
N CYS A 101 -10.69 -1.00 1.68
CA CYS A 101 -10.65 -2.06 2.68
C CYS A 101 -11.21 -1.55 4.02
N PRO A 102 -12.53 -1.24 4.10
CA PRO A 102 -13.15 -0.76 5.34
C PRO A 102 -13.26 -1.88 6.38
N SER A 103 -13.57 -1.47 7.61
CA SER A 103 -13.91 -2.43 8.67
C SER A 103 -15.03 -3.38 8.22
N GLY A 104 -14.91 -4.66 8.59
CA GLY A 104 -15.83 -5.72 8.15
C GLY A 104 -15.49 -6.32 6.78
N SER A 105 -14.44 -5.86 6.09
CA SER A 105 -13.90 -6.57 4.94
C SER A 105 -13.30 -7.92 5.36
N THR A 106 -13.31 -8.89 4.45
CA THR A 106 -12.57 -10.14 4.69
C THR A 106 -11.07 -9.85 4.78
N ARG A 107 -10.34 -10.73 5.45
CA ARG A 107 -8.87 -10.68 5.46
C ARG A 107 -8.34 -10.74 4.03
N PRO A 108 -7.42 -9.85 3.63
CA PRO A 108 -6.78 -9.94 2.32
C PRO A 108 -6.05 -11.28 2.13
N VAL A 109 -6.25 -11.90 0.98
CA VAL A 109 -5.46 -13.05 0.55
C VAL A 109 -4.34 -12.53 -0.33
N LEU A 110 -3.10 -12.78 0.06
CA LEU A 110 -1.90 -12.31 -0.64
C LEU A 110 -1.28 -13.42 -1.47
N GLU A 111 -1.03 -13.14 -2.73
CA GLU A 111 -0.30 -13.99 -3.66
C GLU A 111 0.92 -13.22 -4.18
N VAL A 112 2.05 -13.91 -4.31
CA VAL A 112 3.30 -13.32 -4.83
C VAL A 112 3.78 -14.18 -5.99
N SER A 113 4.03 -13.56 -7.14
CA SER A 113 4.59 -14.20 -8.34
C SER A 113 5.73 -13.36 -8.87
N GLY A 114 6.96 -13.83 -8.72
CA GLY A 114 8.15 -13.04 -8.98
C GLY A 114 8.16 -11.77 -8.11
N ASP A 115 8.24 -10.61 -8.75
CA ASP A 115 8.20 -9.30 -8.08
C ASP A 115 6.79 -8.70 -7.99
N ILE A 116 5.76 -9.41 -8.49
CA ILE A 116 4.38 -8.93 -8.49
C ILE A 116 3.66 -9.47 -7.26
N TYR A 117 3.14 -8.55 -6.47
CA TYR A 117 2.27 -8.80 -5.33
C TYR A 117 0.82 -8.55 -5.74
N LYS A 118 -0.05 -9.44 -5.34
CA LYS A 118 -1.47 -9.39 -5.63
C LYS A 118 -2.25 -9.76 -4.38
N ALA A 119 -3.08 -8.86 -3.89
CA ALA A 119 -3.94 -9.11 -2.74
C ALA A 119 -5.40 -8.92 -3.14
N HIS A 120 -6.31 -9.74 -2.59
CA HIS A 120 -7.74 -9.54 -2.80
C HIS A 120 -8.53 -9.76 -1.51
N TRP A 121 -9.65 -9.06 -1.41
CA TRP A 121 -10.61 -9.16 -0.30
C TRP A 121 -12.02 -8.83 -0.76
N THR A 122 -12.99 -9.19 0.05
CA THR A 122 -14.40 -8.84 -0.16
C THR A 122 -14.80 -7.79 0.86
N ARG A 123 -15.38 -6.70 0.40
CA ARG A 123 -15.95 -5.64 1.22
C ARG A 123 -17.27 -6.06 1.85
N PRO A 124 -17.76 -5.34 2.92
CA PRO A 124 -19.07 -5.62 3.50
C PRO A 124 -20.24 -5.49 2.51
N ASP A 125 -20.10 -4.69 1.45
CA ASP A 125 -21.09 -4.55 0.37
C ASP A 125 -20.99 -5.67 -0.68
N GLY A 126 -20.19 -6.70 -0.46
CA GLY A 126 -20.01 -7.85 -1.34
C GLY A 126 -19.07 -7.60 -2.53
N LYS A 127 -18.54 -6.40 -2.71
CA LYS A 127 -17.62 -6.11 -3.80
C LYS A 127 -16.23 -6.70 -3.54
N VAL A 128 -15.71 -7.39 -4.54
CA VAL A 128 -14.32 -7.87 -4.53
C VAL A 128 -13.40 -6.73 -4.98
N ILE A 129 -12.35 -6.52 -4.21
CA ILE A 129 -11.27 -5.59 -4.49
C ILE A 129 -10.00 -6.38 -4.70
N TRP A 130 -9.25 -5.99 -5.73
CA TRP A 130 -7.89 -6.45 -5.96
C TRP A 130 -6.93 -5.28 -5.78
N ALA A 131 -5.77 -5.56 -5.22
CA ALA A 131 -4.65 -4.65 -5.10
C ALA A 131 -3.43 -5.32 -5.73
N VAL A 132 -2.76 -4.63 -6.66
CA VAL A 132 -1.58 -5.16 -7.36
C VAL A 132 -0.45 -4.15 -7.26
N TRP A 133 0.77 -4.61 -7.00
CA TRP A 133 1.95 -3.76 -6.98
C TRP A 133 3.21 -4.56 -7.29
N ASN A 134 4.25 -3.85 -7.73
CA ASN A 134 5.61 -4.35 -7.84
C ASN A 134 6.54 -3.39 -7.09
N PRO A 135 7.16 -3.80 -5.97
CA PRO A 135 8.03 -2.92 -5.18
C PRO A 135 9.32 -2.52 -5.91
N LYS A 136 9.73 -3.29 -6.91
CA LYS A 136 10.99 -3.06 -7.65
C LYS A 136 10.81 -2.29 -8.96
N GLY A 137 9.59 -2.10 -9.42
CA GLY A 137 9.37 -1.46 -10.72
C GLY A 137 7.91 -1.18 -11.03
N ASP A 138 7.69 -0.81 -12.27
CA ASP A 138 6.36 -0.53 -12.79
C ASP A 138 5.65 -1.80 -13.24
N ILE A 139 4.33 -1.81 -13.17
CA ILE A 139 3.48 -2.84 -13.77
C ILE A 139 2.86 -2.25 -15.04
N ASP A 140 3.12 -2.90 -16.17
CA ASP A 140 2.37 -2.65 -17.40
C ASP A 140 0.98 -3.27 -17.26
N LEU A 141 -0.09 -2.47 -17.44
CA LEU A 141 -1.46 -2.97 -17.37
C LEU A 141 -1.78 -4.04 -18.41
N ARG A 142 -0.99 -4.12 -19.48
CA ARG A 142 -1.09 -5.20 -20.49
C ARG A 142 -0.73 -6.58 -19.93
N GLN A 143 0.00 -6.61 -18.82
CA GLN A 143 0.34 -7.84 -18.10
C GLN A 143 -0.81 -8.34 -17.20
N LEU A 144 -1.89 -7.58 -17.09
CA LEU A 144 -3.05 -7.96 -16.28
C LEU A 144 -4.18 -8.46 -17.18
N SER A 145 -4.67 -9.66 -16.90
CA SER A 145 -5.92 -10.18 -17.44
C SER A 145 -6.98 -10.27 -16.32
N TYR A 146 -8.24 -10.00 -16.65
CA TYR A 146 -9.32 -9.95 -15.67
C TYR A 146 -10.67 -10.33 -16.28
N ILE A 147 -11.59 -10.79 -15.43
CA ILE A 147 -12.96 -11.15 -15.80
C ILE A 147 -13.92 -10.11 -15.24
N GLY A 148 -14.64 -9.44 -16.14
CA GLY A 148 -15.65 -8.42 -15.80
C GLY A 148 -15.33 -7.05 -16.41
N SER A 149 -15.96 -6.01 -15.86
CA SER A 149 -15.76 -4.62 -16.27
C SER A 149 -15.24 -3.79 -15.09
N PRO A 150 -13.97 -3.97 -14.69
CA PRO A 150 -13.44 -3.34 -13.51
C PRO A 150 -13.23 -1.84 -13.69
N THR A 151 -13.25 -1.16 -12.55
CA THR A 151 -12.75 0.20 -12.43
C THR A 151 -11.38 0.17 -11.76
N PHE A 152 -10.44 0.92 -12.31
CA PHE A 152 -9.07 1.02 -11.83
C PHE A 152 -8.83 2.33 -11.10
N TYR A 153 -8.12 2.26 -9.99
CA TYR A 153 -7.71 3.42 -9.21
C TYR A 153 -6.22 3.33 -8.90
N ASP A 154 -5.53 4.47 -8.94
CA ASP A 154 -4.17 4.55 -8.42
C ASP A 154 -4.17 4.50 -6.88
N PHE A 155 -2.97 4.44 -6.28
CA PHE A 155 -2.82 4.37 -4.83
C PHE A 155 -3.30 5.63 -4.09
N MET A 156 -3.48 6.76 -4.77
CA MET A 156 -4.03 7.98 -4.19
C MET A 156 -5.54 8.13 -4.42
N GLY A 157 -6.20 7.15 -5.07
CA GLY A 157 -7.64 7.10 -5.27
C GLY A 157 -8.12 7.79 -6.56
N ASN A 158 -7.21 8.16 -7.44
CA ASN A 158 -7.60 8.71 -8.73
C ASN A 158 -8.09 7.59 -9.65
N LYS A 159 -9.29 7.77 -10.22
CA LYS A 159 -9.83 6.84 -11.21
C LYS A 159 -9.03 6.93 -12.51
N LEU A 160 -8.49 5.80 -12.94
CA LEU A 160 -7.75 5.70 -14.18
C LEU A 160 -8.71 5.60 -15.36
N LYS A 161 -8.51 6.46 -16.37
CA LYS A 161 -9.30 6.46 -17.61
C LYS A 161 -8.51 5.74 -18.72
N ASN A 162 -9.23 5.12 -19.66
CA ASN A 162 -8.64 4.48 -20.86
C ASN A 162 -7.59 3.39 -20.57
N VAL A 163 -7.73 2.68 -19.48
CA VAL A 163 -6.83 1.59 -19.07
C VAL A 163 -6.67 0.52 -20.17
N HIS A 164 -7.73 0.24 -20.94
CA HIS A 164 -7.73 -0.75 -22.03
C HIS A 164 -6.83 -0.38 -23.21
N LYS A 165 -6.30 0.83 -23.28
CA LYS A 165 -5.41 1.29 -24.36
C LYS A 165 -3.93 1.05 -24.08
N GLY A 166 -3.58 0.35 -23.00
CA GLY A 166 -2.21 -0.09 -22.70
C GLY A 166 -1.19 1.02 -22.45
N LYS A 167 -1.64 2.20 -22.01
CA LYS A 167 -0.75 3.36 -21.81
C LYS A 167 -0.41 3.69 -20.35
N TYR A 168 -0.74 2.82 -19.42
CA TYR A 168 -0.44 3.09 -18.01
C TYR A 168 0.63 2.16 -17.48
N ASN A 169 1.78 2.71 -17.20
CA ASN A 169 2.72 2.12 -16.27
C ASN A 169 2.30 2.55 -14.86
N ILE A 170 2.05 1.59 -14.02
CA ILE A 170 1.80 1.84 -12.60
C ILE A 170 3.16 1.81 -11.94
N THR A 171 3.61 2.97 -11.53
CA THR A 171 4.78 3.08 -10.66
C THR A 171 4.57 2.22 -9.42
N SER A 172 5.61 1.84 -8.72
CA SER A 172 5.64 0.92 -7.55
C SER A 172 4.56 1.14 -6.45
N GLY A 173 3.57 2.01 -6.68
CA GLY A 173 2.38 2.17 -5.84
C GLY A 173 1.34 1.07 -6.09
N VAL A 174 0.38 0.94 -5.17
CA VAL A 174 -0.71 -0.02 -5.31
C VAL A 174 -1.68 0.42 -6.40
N LEU A 175 -1.96 -0.48 -7.35
CA LEU A 175 -3.11 -0.38 -8.24
C LEU A 175 -4.30 -1.08 -7.61
N TYR A 176 -5.43 -0.41 -7.47
CA TYR A 176 -6.67 -1.03 -7.05
C TYR A 176 -7.58 -1.32 -8.25
N VAL A 177 -8.15 -2.53 -8.26
CA VAL A 177 -9.07 -3.02 -9.28
C VAL A 177 -10.38 -3.40 -8.61
N VAL A 178 -11.46 -2.72 -8.94
CA VAL A 178 -12.77 -2.84 -8.28
C VAL A 178 -13.78 -3.44 -9.22
N GLY A 179 -14.49 -4.48 -8.79
CA GLY A 179 -15.56 -5.12 -9.57
C GLY A 179 -15.05 -6.16 -10.57
N CYS A 180 -13.90 -6.76 -10.30
CA CYS A 180 -13.30 -7.86 -11.06
C CYS A 180 -13.51 -9.17 -10.31
N LYS A 181 -13.95 -10.21 -11.01
CA LYS A 181 -14.17 -11.55 -10.40
C LYS A 181 -12.88 -12.33 -10.27
N ASP A 182 -11.97 -12.17 -11.23
CA ASP A 182 -10.66 -12.81 -11.25
C ASP A 182 -9.65 -11.85 -11.86
N LEU A 183 -8.44 -11.84 -11.34
CA LEU A 183 -7.32 -11.01 -11.80
C LEU A 183 -6.04 -11.85 -11.86
N ARG A 184 -5.42 -11.89 -13.03
CA ARG A 184 -4.15 -12.59 -13.25
C ARG A 184 -3.10 -11.61 -13.73
N ALA A 185 -1.89 -11.77 -13.21
CA ALA A 185 -0.68 -11.11 -13.68
C ALA A 185 0.17 -12.13 -14.46
N HIS A 186 0.69 -11.72 -15.62
CA HIS A 186 1.50 -12.54 -16.52
C HIS A 186 2.93 -12.03 -16.56
#